data_803ec38a58a986d719ceb3416d2d495f
#
_entry.id   803ec38a58a986d719ceb3416d2d495f
#
_cell.length_a   1.000
_cell.length_b   1.000
_cell.length_c   1.000
_cell.angle_alpha   90.00
_cell.angle_beta   90.00
_cell.angle_gamma   90.00
#
_symmetry.space_group_name_H-M   'P 1'
#
loop_
_entity.id
_entity.type
_entity.pdbx_description
1 polymer ?
#
loop_
_entity_poly.entity_id
_entity_poly.type
_entity_poly.pdbx_seq_one_letter_code
_entity_poly.pdbx_strand_id
1 'polypeptide(L)'
;LVLNPLRLSLYYRGPVAGKLDAIVAGVLTGAIEDTEKISGSGCEINYPVKAAHQLSTPDYTTEVAPIIVENCAECHRQGGVGPFALDSYIMVLGWSPMIREVLLNKRMPPTQVDPYVGHSENARYLSAQELQTLIHWIDARAPRGDGEFDPLEHLEFEAAMRWQLGEPDYIVTAADNEVAATGVMDYLYDDIELPFTEDKWISAVQYQAGNQSVLHHLMTFVTAPDEDFWGAERQQEAATRRFVEGYAPGVSRAIVYPQGTGVLIPQGHGLSMQFHYITNGQATIDITRLGLYFSDEPALSEILSQVVSPRFVLPPNVHEFAMHAQHLFEEAVVITGVRARMSYRGKKMKFTVEQADGSLRDIFSVPAYNYGWQPHYLLQTPVVLPAGSKVHVIGAF
;
A
#
# COMPACT_ATOMS: atom_id res chain seq x y z
N LEU A 1 26.13 14.22 -11.30
CA LEU A 1 25.13 15.28 -11.55
C LEU A 1 24.92 16.08 -10.27
N VAL A 2 24.97 17.40 -10.37
CA VAL A 2 24.54 18.31 -9.31
C VAL A 2 23.37 19.12 -9.84
N LEU A 3 22.21 19.01 -9.16
CA LEU A 3 20.97 19.65 -9.58
C LEU A 3 20.55 20.74 -8.60
N ASN A 4 19.95 21.80 -9.13
CA ASN A 4 19.25 22.78 -8.31
C ASN A 4 17.97 22.13 -7.75
N PRO A 5 17.81 22.03 -6.42
CA PRO A 5 16.65 21.37 -5.84
C PRO A 5 15.32 22.11 -6.06
N LEU A 6 15.38 23.42 -6.30
CA LEU A 6 14.18 24.24 -6.47
C LEU A 6 13.72 24.32 -7.94
N ARG A 7 14.68 24.34 -8.87
CA ARG A 7 14.39 24.52 -10.30
C ARG A 7 14.59 23.26 -11.12
N LEU A 8 15.16 22.18 -10.51
CA LEU A 8 15.58 20.96 -11.18
C LEU A 8 16.53 21.21 -12.36
N SER A 9 17.15 22.38 -12.39
CA SER A 9 18.16 22.72 -13.39
C SER A 9 19.51 22.09 -13.04
N LEU A 10 20.28 21.76 -14.07
CA LEU A 10 21.56 21.09 -13.93
C LEU A 10 22.65 22.13 -13.60
N TYR A 11 23.27 22.03 -12.43
CA TYR A 11 24.46 22.82 -12.10
C TYR A 11 25.74 22.20 -12.69
N TYR A 12 25.85 20.89 -12.63
CA TYR A 12 27.07 20.21 -13.06
C TYR A 12 26.80 18.83 -13.62
N ARG A 13 27.48 18.51 -14.71
CA ARG A 13 27.56 17.20 -15.32
C ARG A 13 29.00 16.92 -15.75
N GLY A 14 29.69 16.01 -15.08
CA GLY A 14 31.07 15.66 -15.36
C GLY A 14 31.67 14.65 -14.40
N PRO A 15 32.98 14.39 -14.48
CA PRO A 15 33.68 13.47 -13.62
C PRO A 15 33.70 13.97 -12.15
N VAL A 16 33.74 13.03 -11.20
CA VAL A 16 33.79 13.34 -9.75
C VAL A 16 35.13 13.95 -9.34
N ALA A 17 36.22 13.52 -9.96
CA ALA A 17 37.56 13.91 -9.57
C ALA A 17 37.87 15.41 -9.84
N GLY A 18 38.36 16.11 -8.81
CA GLY A 18 39.04 17.39 -8.91
C GLY A 18 38.19 18.65 -8.89
N LYS A 19 36.89 18.61 -9.22
CA LYS A 19 36.04 19.81 -9.25
C LYS A 19 34.74 19.72 -8.46
N LEU A 20 34.31 18.52 -8.09
CA LEU A 20 32.99 18.32 -7.48
C LEU A 20 32.83 19.11 -6.17
N ASP A 21 33.85 19.07 -5.29
CA ASP A 21 33.79 19.77 -4.01
C ASP A 21 33.68 21.30 -4.18
N ALA A 22 34.45 21.86 -5.13
CA ALA A 22 34.40 23.28 -5.45
C ALA A 22 33.03 23.69 -6.02
N ILE A 23 32.42 22.84 -6.87
CA ILE A 23 31.11 23.09 -7.45
C ILE A 23 30.02 22.94 -6.38
N VAL A 24 30.08 21.91 -5.52
CA VAL A 24 29.13 21.78 -4.42
C VAL A 24 29.24 22.96 -3.45
N ALA A 25 30.45 23.38 -3.08
CA ALA A 25 30.67 24.58 -2.26
C ALA A 25 30.12 25.84 -2.92
N GLY A 26 30.35 26.03 -4.22
CA GLY A 26 29.84 27.16 -4.98
C GLY A 26 28.30 27.17 -5.10
N VAL A 27 27.67 26.01 -5.24
CA VAL A 27 26.20 25.87 -5.22
C VAL A 27 25.65 26.22 -3.83
N LEU A 28 26.26 25.72 -2.77
CA LEU A 28 25.83 25.98 -1.39
C LEU A 28 25.97 27.44 -0.97
N THR A 29 26.96 28.15 -1.52
CA THR A 29 27.19 29.57 -1.26
C THR A 29 26.43 30.49 -2.24
N GLY A 30 25.72 29.94 -3.23
CA GLY A 30 25.04 30.72 -4.27
C GLY A 30 25.98 31.36 -5.29
N ALA A 31 27.26 30.98 -5.29
CA ALA A 31 28.28 31.55 -6.20
C ALA A 31 28.23 30.95 -7.63
N ILE A 32 27.51 29.84 -7.83
CA ILE A 32 27.34 29.19 -9.14
C ILE A 32 25.87 29.30 -9.55
N GLU A 33 25.62 30.08 -10.59
CA GLU A 33 24.27 30.25 -11.18
C GLU A 33 24.08 29.48 -12.48
N ASP A 34 25.18 29.16 -13.19
CA ASP A 34 25.14 28.54 -14.52
C ASP A 34 25.61 27.07 -14.54
N THR A 35 25.10 26.38 -15.53
CA THR A 35 25.40 24.96 -15.78
C THR A 35 26.79 24.78 -16.40
N GLU A 36 27.70 24.15 -15.68
CA GLU A 36 28.97 23.69 -16.27
C GLU A 36 28.82 22.25 -16.78
N LYS A 37 29.03 22.02 -18.07
CA LYS A 37 29.07 20.72 -18.71
C LYS A 37 30.51 20.40 -19.05
N ILE A 38 31.11 19.47 -18.34
CA ILE A 38 32.47 19.01 -18.62
C ILE A 38 32.38 17.64 -19.30
N SER A 39 32.95 17.55 -20.49
CA SER A 39 33.16 16.27 -21.17
C SER A 39 34.29 15.52 -20.46
N GLY A 40 34.01 14.35 -19.94
CA GLY A 40 35.00 13.46 -19.35
C GLY A 40 34.95 12.10 -20.01
N SER A 41 36.06 11.39 -20.02
CA SER A 41 36.05 9.96 -20.29
C SER A 41 35.33 9.25 -19.13
N GLY A 42 34.29 8.53 -19.43
CA GLY A 42 33.56 7.68 -18.49
C GLY A 42 33.38 6.28 -19.08
N CYS A 43 33.00 5.33 -18.26
CA CYS A 43 32.56 4.04 -18.79
C CYS A 43 31.25 4.25 -19.56
N GLU A 44 31.14 3.60 -20.71
CA GLU A 44 29.88 3.52 -21.45
C GLU A 44 28.84 2.81 -20.58
N ILE A 45 27.66 3.42 -20.42
CA ILE A 45 26.56 2.75 -19.74
C ILE A 45 25.95 1.75 -20.73
N ASN A 46 26.16 0.49 -20.47
CA ASN A 46 25.63 -0.60 -21.28
C ASN A 46 24.25 -1.01 -20.75
N TYR A 47 23.28 -1.17 -21.65
CA TYR A 47 21.93 -1.64 -21.37
C TYR A 47 21.68 -2.98 -22.07
N PRO A 48 22.26 -4.10 -21.60
CA PRO A 48 22.22 -5.39 -22.32
C PRO A 48 20.79 -5.89 -22.53
N VAL A 49 19.90 -5.73 -21.57
CA VAL A 49 18.49 -6.14 -21.69
C VAL A 49 17.77 -5.31 -22.76
N LYS A 50 18.03 -4.01 -22.83
CA LYS A 50 17.45 -3.17 -23.89
C LYS A 50 17.95 -3.58 -25.27
N ALA A 51 19.23 -3.88 -25.40
CA ALA A 51 19.80 -4.35 -26.66
C ALA A 51 19.21 -5.72 -27.07
N ALA A 52 19.04 -6.64 -26.12
CA ALA A 52 18.38 -7.92 -26.37
C ALA A 52 16.93 -7.74 -26.84
N HIS A 53 16.14 -6.90 -26.15
CA HIS A 53 14.75 -6.64 -26.51
C HIS A 53 14.60 -5.84 -27.82
N GLN A 54 15.63 -5.12 -28.27
CA GLN A 54 15.66 -4.51 -29.62
C GLN A 54 15.85 -5.54 -30.73
N LEU A 55 16.57 -6.63 -30.44
CA LEU A 55 16.76 -7.75 -31.37
C LEU A 55 15.59 -8.72 -31.38
N SER A 56 14.98 -8.93 -30.21
CA SER A 56 13.82 -9.81 -30.02
C SER A 56 12.85 -9.12 -29.05
N THR A 57 11.84 -8.46 -29.60
CA THR A 57 10.82 -7.79 -28.80
C THR A 57 10.10 -8.80 -27.89
N PRO A 58 9.86 -8.47 -26.61
CA PRO A 58 9.10 -9.36 -25.73
C PRO A 58 7.77 -9.79 -26.33
N ASP A 59 7.43 -11.07 -26.19
CA ASP A 59 6.18 -11.62 -26.69
C ASP A 59 5.01 -11.26 -25.78
N TYR A 60 3.90 -10.82 -26.37
CA TYR A 60 2.73 -10.43 -25.61
C TYR A 60 2.15 -11.57 -24.78
N THR A 61 1.96 -12.74 -25.40
CA THR A 61 1.23 -13.86 -24.79
C THR A 61 2.01 -14.50 -23.65
N THR A 62 3.33 -14.67 -23.85
CA THR A 62 4.18 -15.46 -22.95
C THR A 62 4.97 -14.63 -21.95
N GLU A 63 5.21 -13.34 -22.21
CA GLU A 63 6.03 -12.48 -21.37
C GLU A 63 5.26 -11.29 -20.81
N VAL A 64 4.45 -10.58 -21.62
CA VAL A 64 3.78 -9.34 -21.22
C VAL A 64 2.48 -9.60 -20.48
N ALA A 65 1.58 -10.42 -21.04
CA ALA A 65 0.27 -10.68 -20.45
C ALA A 65 0.38 -11.32 -19.05
N PRO A 66 1.28 -12.26 -18.75
CA PRO A 66 1.47 -12.78 -17.40
C PRO A 66 1.81 -11.69 -16.37
N ILE A 67 2.66 -10.72 -16.72
CA ILE A 67 3.01 -9.60 -15.84
C ILE A 67 1.77 -8.75 -15.55
N ILE A 68 0.92 -8.50 -16.55
CA ILE A 68 -0.32 -7.73 -16.39
C ILE A 68 -1.33 -8.50 -15.54
N VAL A 69 -1.47 -9.81 -15.75
CA VAL A 69 -2.33 -10.68 -14.94
C VAL A 69 -1.95 -10.58 -13.47
N GLU A 70 -0.68 -10.74 -13.16
CA GLU A 70 -0.19 -10.80 -11.78
C GLU A 70 -0.25 -9.44 -11.08
N ASN A 71 0.09 -8.35 -11.77
CA ASN A 71 0.33 -7.06 -11.12
C ASN A 71 -0.76 -6.01 -11.36
N CYS A 72 -1.63 -6.19 -12.36
CA CYS A 72 -2.57 -5.14 -12.80
C CYS A 72 -4.03 -5.60 -12.80
N ALA A 73 -4.30 -6.79 -13.32
CA ALA A 73 -5.64 -7.24 -13.67
C ALA A 73 -6.59 -7.40 -12.47
N GLU A 74 -6.07 -7.68 -11.26
CA GLU A 74 -6.92 -7.80 -10.06
C GLU A 74 -7.72 -6.51 -9.79
N CYS A 75 -7.11 -5.34 -10.02
CA CYS A 75 -7.78 -4.05 -9.87
C CYS A 75 -8.39 -3.57 -11.19
N HIS A 76 -7.66 -3.76 -12.31
CA HIS A 76 -8.05 -3.31 -13.65
C HIS A 76 -8.81 -4.40 -14.41
N ARG A 77 -10.00 -4.75 -13.92
CA ARG A 77 -10.95 -5.69 -14.52
C ARG A 77 -12.36 -5.11 -14.55
N GLN A 78 -13.28 -5.73 -15.26
CA GLN A 78 -14.68 -5.34 -15.20
C GLN A 78 -15.24 -5.48 -13.79
N GLY A 79 -15.86 -4.42 -13.28
CA GLY A 79 -16.34 -4.36 -11.89
C GLY A 79 -15.25 -4.24 -10.81
N GLY A 80 -13.99 -4.10 -11.20
CA GLY A 80 -12.89 -3.79 -10.27
C GLY A 80 -12.81 -2.30 -9.94
N VAL A 81 -11.90 -1.96 -9.01
CA VAL A 81 -11.68 -0.58 -8.55
C VAL A 81 -10.92 0.29 -9.57
N GLY A 82 -10.18 -0.33 -10.49
CA GLY A 82 -9.48 0.38 -11.55
C GLY A 82 -10.45 1.10 -12.48
N PRO A 83 -10.15 2.33 -12.94
CA PRO A 83 -11.08 3.13 -13.74
C PRO A 83 -11.33 2.57 -15.16
N PHE A 84 -10.60 1.55 -15.56
CA PHE A 84 -10.74 0.83 -16.82
C PHE A 84 -10.24 -0.61 -16.65
N ALA A 85 -10.73 -1.52 -17.45
CA ALA A 85 -10.29 -2.91 -17.47
C ALA A 85 -9.09 -3.10 -18.41
N LEU A 86 -8.17 -4.00 -18.04
CA LEU A 86 -7.09 -4.52 -18.87
C LEU A 86 -7.36 -5.99 -19.16
N ASP A 87 -8.49 -6.25 -19.78
CA ASP A 87 -9.09 -7.58 -20.01
C ASP A 87 -8.89 -8.11 -21.43
N SER A 88 -8.06 -7.46 -22.22
CA SER A 88 -7.66 -7.92 -23.55
C SER A 88 -6.45 -7.18 -24.07
N TYR A 89 -5.77 -7.75 -25.07
CA TYR A 89 -4.67 -7.08 -25.77
C TYR A 89 -5.05 -5.69 -26.29
N ILE A 90 -6.24 -5.54 -26.87
CA ILE A 90 -6.69 -4.24 -27.42
C ILE A 90 -6.80 -3.19 -26.33
N MET A 91 -7.27 -3.55 -25.15
CA MET A 91 -7.32 -2.63 -24.01
C MET A 91 -5.93 -2.26 -23.55
N VAL A 92 -5.01 -3.23 -23.42
CA VAL A 92 -3.62 -2.97 -23.05
C VAL A 92 -2.91 -2.10 -24.10
N LEU A 93 -3.10 -2.37 -25.37
CA LEU A 93 -2.57 -1.55 -26.48
C LEU A 93 -3.09 -0.11 -26.40
N GLY A 94 -4.39 0.06 -26.22
CA GLY A 94 -5.01 1.39 -26.11
C GLY A 94 -4.46 2.22 -24.94
N TRP A 95 -4.23 1.57 -23.81
CA TRP A 95 -3.70 2.21 -22.60
C TRP A 95 -2.17 2.21 -22.50
N SER A 96 -1.45 1.59 -23.45
CA SER A 96 0.00 1.43 -23.37
C SER A 96 0.80 2.74 -23.15
N PRO A 97 0.44 3.90 -23.72
CA PRO A 97 1.15 5.16 -23.41
C PRO A 97 1.00 5.58 -21.95
N MET A 98 -0.21 5.42 -21.38
CA MET A 98 -0.46 5.72 -19.97
C MET A 98 0.18 4.68 -19.05
N ILE A 99 0.13 3.40 -19.39
CA ILE A 99 0.82 2.33 -18.67
C ILE A 99 2.31 2.65 -18.58
N ARG A 100 2.94 3.01 -19.69
CA ARG A 100 4.34 3.43 -19.71
C ARG A 100 4.63 4.61 -18.77
N GLU A 101 3.81 5.63 -18.81
CA GLU A 101 3.97 6.81 -17.96
C GLU A 101 3.87 6.43 -16.47
N VAL A 102 2.82 5.72 -16.07
CA VAL A 102 2.58 5.39 -14.66
C VAL A 102 3.60 4.40 -14.08
N LEU A 103 4.18 3.54 -14.92
CA LEU A 103 5.28 2.66 -14.55
C LEU A 103 6.58 3.44 -14.31
N LEU A 104 6.93 4.37 -15.22
CA LEU A 104 8.15 5.16 -15.12
C LEU A 104 8.13 6.13 -13.95
N ASN A 105 6.98 6.71 -13.60
CA ASN A 105 6.84 7.59 -12.44
C ASN A 105 6.40 6.86 -11.17
N LYS A 106 6.34 5.51 -11.20
CA LYS A 106 6.03 4.63 -10.07
C LYS A 106 4.67 4.90 -9.42
N ARG A 107 3.66 5.33 -10.21
CA ARG A 107 2.28 5.47 -9.72
C ARG A 107 1.54 4.12 -9.70
N MET A 108 1.95 3.18 -10.56
CA MET A 108 1.40 1.83 -10.64
C MET A 108 2.53 0.78 -10.71
N PRO A 109 2.35 -0.39 -10.11
CA PRO A 109 1.33 -0.73 -9.11
C PRO A 109 1.36 0.24 -7.92
N PRO A 110 0.23 0.46 -7.19
CA PRO A 110 0.15 1.50 -6.15
C PRO A 110 0.85 1.10 -4.85
N THR A 111 2.03 0.52 -4.94
CA THR A 111 2.80 -0.01 -3.81
C THR A 111 3.43 1.08 -2.96
N GLN A 112 4.11 2.02 -3.61
CA GLN A 112 4.67 3.26 -3.05
C GLN A 112 5.61 3.10 -1.85
N VAL A 113 6.00 1.88 -1.51
CA VAL A 113 6.97 1.58 -0.45
C VAL A 113 8.38 1.51 -1.02
N ASP A 114 9.36 1.79 -0.18
CA ASP A 114 10.77 1.67 -0.55
C ASP A 114 11.17 0.19 -0.55
N PRO A 115 11.56 -0.40 -1.70
CA PRO A 115 11.93 -1.80 -1.77
C PRO A 115 13.23 -2.15 -1.03
N TYR A 116 13.97 -1.14 -0.55
CA TYR A 116 15.24 -1.31 0.14
C TYR A 116 15.15 -1.09 1.65
N VAL A 117 13.97 -0.64 2.16
CA VAL A 117 13.75 -0.36 3.57
C VAL A 117 12.53 -1.14 4.07
N GLY A 118 12.79 -2.24 4.78
CA GLY A 118 11.76 -3.15 5.26
C GLY A 118 11.03 -3.82 4.09
N HIS A 119 11.02 -5.15 4.09
CA HIS A 119 10.32 -5.91 3.06
C HIS A 119 8.94 -6.27 3.56
N SER A 120 7.94 -6.14 2.69
CA SER A 120 6.57 -6.52 2.96
C SER A 120 6.17 -7.71 2.10
N GLU A 121 5.47 -8.68 2.70
CA GLU A 121 4.96 -9.86 2.00
C GLU A 121 3.86 -9.52 0.98
N ASN A 122 3.09 -8.49 1.27
CA ASN A 122 1.93 -8.10 0.47
C ASN A 122 2.13 -6.83 -0.36
N ALA A 123 3.34 -6.28 -0.40
CA ALA A 123 3.66 -5.19 -1.32
C ALA A 123 3.93 -5.74 -2.72
N ARG A 124 3.27 -5.17 -3.71
CA ARG A 124 3.41 -5.57 -5.11
C ARG A 124 4.41 -4.67 -5.81
N TYR A 125 5.54 -5.24 -6.18
CA TYR A 125 6.55 -4.56 -6.98
C TYR A 125 6.69 -5.23 -8.33
N LEU A 126 6.85 -4.44 -9.36
CA LEU A 126 7.48 -4.97 -10.56
C LEU A 126 8.97 -5.14 -10.30
N SER A 127 9.49 -6.31 -10.60
CA SER A 127 10.93 -6.51 -10.70
C SER A 127 11.52 -5.62 -11.79
N ALA A 128 12.82 -5.39 -11.75
CA ALA A 128 13.48 -4.63 -12.80
C ALA A 128 13.31 -5.30 -14.18
N GLN A 129 13.25 -6.62 -14.23
CA GLN A 129 13.04 -7.38 -15.45
C GLN A 129 11.61 -7.18 -15.99
N GLU A 130 10.59 -7.33 -15.18
CA GLU A 130 9.18 -7.10 -15.58
C GLU A 130 8.95 -5.68 -16.06
N LEU A 131 9.49 -4.69 -15.34
CA LEU A 131 9.43 -3.30 -15.76
C LEU A 131 10.09 -3.08 -17.13
N GLN A 132 11.27 -3.65 -17.34
CA GLN A 132 11.97 -3.54 -18.63
C GLN A 132 11.22 -4.25 -19.74
N THR A 133 10.65 -5.43 -19.48
CA THR A 133 9.82 -6.17 -20.44
C THR A 133 8.63 -5.32 -20.90
N LEU A 134 7.85 -4.79 -19.97
CA LEU A 134 6.70 -3.94 -20.29
C LEU A 134 7.12 -2.67 -21.07
N ILE A 135 8.11 -1.95 -20.57
CA ILE A 135 8.54 -0.68 -21.19
C ILE A 135 9.10 -0.91 -22.60
N HIS A 136 9.96 -1.93 -22.78
CA HIS A 136 10.54 -2.21 -24.09
C HIS A 136 9.52 -2.74 -25.10
N TRP A 137 8.54 -3.53 -24.64
CA TRP A 137 7.42 -3.96 -25.48
C TRP A 137 6.57 -2.77 -25.94
N ILE A 138 6.24 -1.83 -25.03
CA ILE A 138 5.49 -0.61 -25.37
C ILE A 138 6.31 0.28 -26.31
N ASP A 139 7.62 0.46 -26.07
CA ASP A 139 8.52 1.24 -26.92
C ASP A 139 8.66 0.62 -28.34
N ALA A 140 8.49 -0.69 -28.46
CA ALA A 140 8.40 -1.42 -29.74
C ALA A 140 7.02 -1.35 -30.40
N ARG A 141 6.13 -0.45 -29.94
CA ARG A 141 4.73 -0.26 -30.37
C ARG A 141 3.79 -1.39 -29.99
N ALA A 142 4.08 -2.06 -28.89
CA ALA A 142 3.23 -3.08 -28.28
C ALA A 142 2.72 -4.14 -29.27
N PRO A 143 3.60 -4.88 -29.98
CA PRO A 143 3.17 -5.85 -30.98
C PRO A 143 2.40 -7.00 -30.33
N ARG A 144 1.33 -7.48 -31.03
CA ARG A 144 0.53 -8.63 -30.57
C ARG A 144 1.28 -9.95 -30.65
N GLY A 145 2.23 -10.04 -31.62
CA GLY A 145 2.83 -11.32 -32.01
C GLY A 145 1.86 -12.20 -32.82
N ASP A 146 2.28 -13.43 -33.06
CA ASP A 146 1.54 -14.38 -33.91
C ASP A 146 0.55 -15.26 -33.12
N GLY A 147 0.48 -15.11 -31.80
CA GLY A 147 -0.42 -15.89 -30.95
C GLY A 147 -1.89 -15.50 -31.12
N GLU A 148 -2.76 -16.46 -31.36
CA GLU A 148 -4.22 -16.24 -31.44
C GLU A 148 -4.85 -16.13 -30.05
N PHE A 149 -4.31 -16.84 -29.06
CA PHE A 149 -4.79 -16.86 -27.67
C PHE A 149 -4.42 -15.58 -26.92
N ASP A 150 -5.42 -14.96 -26.27
CA ASP A 150 -5.21 -13.83 -25.36
C ASP A 150 -5.42 -14.28 -23.90
N PRO A 151 -4.33 -14.34 -23.09
CA PRO A 151 -4.48 -14.74 -21.70
C PRO A 151 -5.42 -13.85 -20.88
N LEU A 152 -5.56 -12.57 -21.24
CA LEU A 152 -6.39 -11.61 -20.51
C LEU A 152 -7.89 -11.80 -20.75
N GLU A 153 -8.29 -12.28 -21.94
CA GLU A 153 -9.71 -12.55 -22.27
C GLU A 153 -10.25 -13.79 -21.53
N HIS A 154 -9.38 -14.61 -20.97
CA HIS A 154 -9.74 -15.85 -20.29
C HIS A 154 -9.52 -15.81 -18.78
N LEU A 155 -9.33 -14.61 -18.21
CA LEU A 155 -9.16 -14.47 -16.76
C LEU A 155 -10.50 -14.70 -16.04
N GLU A 156 -10.52 -15.71 -15.20
CA GLU A 156 -11.61 -15.96 -14.27
C GLU A 156 -11.34 -15.28 -12.94
N PHE A 157 -12.04 -14.19 -12.64
CA PHE A 157 -11.93 -13.47 -11.36
C PHE A 157 -12.92 -13.96 -10.29
N GLU A 158 -13.66 -15.05 -10.54
CA GLU A 158 -14.53 -15.64 -9.53
C GLU A 158 -13.81 -16.04 -8.24
N ALA A 159 -12.50 -16.31 -8.32
CA ALA A 159 -11.69 -16.65 -7.16
C ALA A 159 -11.67 -15.55 -6.07
N ALA A 160 -11.85 -14.30 -6.45
CA ALA A 160 -11.91 -13.18 -5.49
C ALA A 160 -13.16 -13.22 -4.58
N MET A 161 -14.21 -13.92 -5.02
CA MET A 161 -15.46 -14.10 -4.27
C MET A 161 -15.50 -15.41 -3.47
N ARG A 162 -14.45 -16.23 -3.57
CA ARG A 162 -14.37 -17.50 -2.80
C ARG A 162 -13.59 -17.29 -1.51
N TRP A 163 -14.02 -17.98 -0.47
CA TRP A 163 -13.27 -18.10 0.76
C TRP A 163 -12.02 -18.95 0.52
N GLN A 164 -10.85 -18.34 0.58
CA GLN A 164 -9.58 -18.98 0.18
C GLN A 164 -9.10 -20.05 1.16
N LEU A 165 -9.51 -19.93 2.42
CA LEU A 165 -9.18 -20.89 3.48
C LEU A 165 -10.30 -21.91 3.73
N GLY A 166 -11.26 -22.00 2.82
CA GLY A 166 -12.50 -22.76 3.04
C GLY A 166 -13.58 -21.87 3.66
N GLU A 167 -14.72 -22.49 4.04
CA GLU A 167 -15.82 -21.76 4.67
C GLU A 167 -15.36 -21.19 6.02
N PRO A 168 -15.58 -19.89 6.28
CA PRO A 168 -15.25 -19.30 7.59
C PRO A 168 -16.06 -19.90 8.73
N ASP A 169 -15.49 -19.91 9.94
CA ASP A 169 -16.19 -20.33 11.14
C ASP A 169 -17.37 -19.40 11.46
N TYR A 170 -17.24 -18.11 11.09
CA TYR A 170 -18.31 -17.14 11.23
C TYR A 170 -18.23 -16.08 10.11
N ILE A 171 -19.38 -15.74 9.54
CA ILE A 171 -19.49 -14.69 8.53
C ILE A 171 -20.25 -13.51 9.13
N VAL A 172 -19.56 -12.38 9.23
CA VAL A 172 -20.16 -11.09 9.56
C VAL A 172 -20.66 -10.45 8.27
N THR A 173 -21.91 -10.05 8.23
CA THR A 173 -22.48 -9.29 7.11
C THR A 173 -22.76 -7.88 7.58
N ALA A 174 -22.16 -6.89 6.92
CA ALA A 174 -22.40 -5.49 7.20
C ALA A 174 -23.81 -5.07 6.77
N ALA A 175 -24.28 -3.94 7.28
CA ALA A 175 -25.53 -3.33 6.85
C ALA A 175 -25.50 -2.96 5.36
N ASP A 176 -26.67 -2.80 4.76
CA ASP A 176 -26.83 -2.32 3.40
C ASP A 176 -26.41 -0.85 3.31
N ASN A 177 -25.22 -0.60 2.78
CA ASN A 177 -24.68 0.74 2.62
C ASN A 177 -25.08 1.34 1.28
N GLU A 178 -25.92 2.39 1.31
CA GLU A 178 -26.29 3.13 0.11
C GLU A 178 -25.14 4.07 -0.32
N VAL A 179 -24.70 3.93 -1.56
CA VAL A 179 -23.65 4.75 -2.16
C VAL A 179 -24.25 5.63 -3.24
N ALA A 180 -24.14 6.95 -3.08
CA ALA A 180 -24.64 7.91 -4.06
C ALA A 180 -23.90 7.83 -5.40
N ALA A 181 -24.56 8.21 -6.50
CA ALA A 181 -23.93 8.24 -7.82
C ALA A 181 -22.74 9.24 -7.88
N THR A 182 -22.88 10.38 -7.24
CA THR A 182 -21.91 11.49 -7.32
C THR A 182 -21.79 12.21 -5.97
N GLY A 183 -20.72 12.96 -5.81
CA GLY A 183 -20.47 13.75 -4.59
C GLY A 183 -19.42 13.11 -3.70
N VAL A 184 -19.20 13.70 -2.55
CA VAL A 184 -18.31 13.19 -1.51
C VAL A 184 -19.17 12.44 -0.50
N MET A 185 -18.78 11.22 -0.18
CA MET A 185 -19.42 10.42 0.86
C MET A 185 -18.69 10.63 2.19
N ASP A 186 -19.46 10.87 3.24
CA ASP A 186 -18.94 10.80 4.58
C ASP A 186 -18.63 9.35 4.97
N TYR A 187 -17.84 9.15 6.03
CA TYR A 187 -17.63 7.82 6.59
C TYR A 187 -18.95 7.25 7.11
N LEU A 188 -19.20 5.99 6.78
CA LEU A 188 -20.29 5.22 7.35
C LEU A 188 -19.74 4.28 8.42
N TYR A 189 -20.54 4.01 9.43
CA TYR A 189 -20.16 3.18 10.58
C TYR A 189 -21.24 2.13 10.81
N ASP A 190 -20.79 0.91 11.13
CA ASP A 190 -21.67 -0.20 11.44
C ASP A 190 -21.15 -0.91 12.69
N ASP A 191 -21.93 -0.90 13.75
CA ASP A 191 -21.65 -1.56 15.02
C ASP A 191 -22.43 -2.88 15.06
N ILE A 192 -21.72 -4.00 15.10
CA ILE A 192 -22.26 -5.33 14.90
C ILE A 192 -22.12 -6.14 16.21
N GLU A 193 -23.23 -6.55 16.78
CA GLU A 193 -23.26 -7.50 17.88
C GLU A 193 -22.88 -8.89 17.42
N LEU A 194 -22.07 -9.59 18.20
CA LEU A 194 -21.66 -10.95 17.92
C LEU A 194 -22.32 -11.94 18.91
N PRO A 195 -22.73 -13.13 18.46
CA PRO A 195 -23.47 -14.07 19.30
C PRO A 195 -22.56 -14.92 20.22
N PHE A 196 -21.30 -14.51 20.42
CA PHE A 196 -20.33 -15.33 21.13
C PHE A 196 -20.51 -15.27 22.65
N THR A 197 -20.68 -16.43 23.24
CA THR A 197 -20.84 -16.62 24.70
C THR A 197 -19.53 -16.99 25.39
N GLU A 198 -18.43 -17.05 24.66
CA GLU A 198 -17.07 -17.33 25.10
C GLU A 198 -16.07 -16.53 24.28
N ASP A 199 -14.85 -16.40 24.77
CA ASP A 199 -13.75 -15.76 24.07
C ASP A 199 -13.45 -16.47 22.76
N LYS A 200 -13.24 -15.72 21.67
CA LYS A 200 -12.84 -16.23 20.36
C LYS A 200 -11.52 -15.63 19.92
N TRP A 201 -10.59 -16.47 19.48
CA TRP A 201 -9.33 -16.04 18.92
C TRP A 201 -9.38 -16.11 17.40
N ILE A 202 -9.31 -14.96 16.73
CA ILE A 202 -9.24 -14.87 15.28
C ILE A 202 -7.81 -15.23 14.85
N SER A 203 -7.68 -16.23 14.00
CA SER A 203 -6.40 -16.67 13.39
C SER A 203 -6.23 -16.17 11.96
N ALA A 204 -7.33 -15.92 11.25
CA ALA A 204 -7.34 -15.35 9.91
C ALA A 204 -8.64 -14.64 9.62
N VAL A 205 -8.61 -13.73 8.63
CA VAL A 205 -9.79 -13.02 8.13
C VAL A 205 -9.76 -12.90 6.61
N GLN A 206 -10.95 -12.79 6.01
CA GLN A 206 -11.07 -12.45 4.59
C GLN A 206 -12.28 -11.55 4.37
N TYR A 207 -12.08 -10.44 3.63
CA TYR A 207 -13.18 -9.57 3.19
C TYR A 207 -13.69 -9.97 1.82
N GLN A 208 -14.99 -9.90 1.66
CA GLN A 208 -15.68 -9.95 0.38
C GLN A 208 -16.47 -8.65 0.22
N ALA A 209 -15.91 -7.67 -0.47
CA ALA A 209 -16.59 -6.43 -0.78
C ALA A 209 -17.81 -6.70 -1.65
N GLY A 210 -18.96 -6.15 -1.29
CA GLY A 210 -20.19 -6.29 -2.07
C GLY A 210 -20.07 -5.57 -3.40
N ASN A 211 -19.51 -4.36 -3.40
CA ASN A 211 -19.22 -3.60 -4.61
C ASN A 211 -17.82 -3.00 -4.59
N GLN A 212 -16.87 -3.70 -5.20
CA GLN A 212 -15.47 -3.29 -5.25
C GLN A 212 -15.21 -1.99 -6.02
N SER A 213 -16.15 -1.56 -6.89
CA SER A 213 -15.98 -0.34 -7.68
C SER A 213 -16.18 0.95 -6.89
N VAL A 214 -16.77 0.86 -5.69
CA VAL A 214 -17.08 2.02 -4.83
C VAL A 214 -16.47 1.92 -3.43
N LEU A 215 -16.21 0.71 -2.92
CA LEU A 215 -15.60 0.55 -1.60
C LEU A 215 -14.11 0.91 -1.66
N HIS A 216 -13.78 2.09 -1.13
CA HIS A 216 -12.41 2.58 -1.12
C HIS A 216 -11.56 1.96 -0.01
N HIS A 217 -12.08 1.87 1.20
CA HIS A 217 -11.48 1.12 2.29
C HIS A 217 -12.49 0.85 3.41
N LEU A 218 -12.18 -0.15 4.20
CA LEU A 218 -12.92 -0.56 5.38
C LEU A 218 -11.92 -0.87 6.49
N MET A 219 -12.27 -0.54 7.72
CA MET A 219 -11.52 -0.92 8.92
C MET A 219 -12.46 -1.56 9.93
N THR A 220 -12.00 -2.64 10.57
CA THR A 220 -12.77 -3.40 11.57
C THR A 220 -12.01 -3.47 12.89
N PHE A 221 -12.73 -3.20 13.96
CA PHE A 221 -12.23 -3.22 15.34
C PHE A 221 -13.12 -4.07 16.22
N VAL A 222 -12.53 -4.70 17.25
CA VAL A 222 -13.30 -5.31 18.34
C VAL A 222 -13.71 -4.21 19.32
N THR A 223 -14.97 -4.21 19.74
CA THR A 223 -15.56 -3.22 20.63
C THR A 223 -16.21 -3.85 21.84
N ALA A 224 -16.11 -3.19 22.98
CA ALA A 224 -16.79 -3.63 24.19
C ALA A 224 -18.32 -3.43 24.08
N PRO A 225 -19.12 -4.18 24.84
CA PRO A 225 -20.56 -3.94 24.93
C PRO A 225 -20.86 -2.49 25.31
N ASP A 226 -21.89 -1.93 24.69
CA ASP A 226 -22.34 -0.54 24.92
C ASP A 226 -21.25 0.53 24.66
N GLU A 227 -20.18 0.14 23.98
CA GLU A 227 -19.12 1.07 23.61
C GLU A 227 -19.55 1.97 22.44
N ASP A 228 -19.65 3.32 22.64
CA ASP A 228 -19.70 4.29 21.54
C ASP A 228 -18.31 4.44 20.93
N PHE A 229 -17.90 3.49 20.08
CA PHE A 229 -16.55 3.40 19.53
C PHE A 229 -16.15 4.64 18.71
N TRP A 230 -17.09 5.30 18.06
CA TRP A 230 -16.85 6.40 17.15
C TRP A 230 -17.07 7.76 17.77
N GLY A 231 -17.50 7.80 19.05
CA GLY A 231 -17.69 9.04 19.81
C GLY A 231 -16.44 9.88 19.91
N ALA A 232 -16.62 11.20 19.96
CA ALA A 232 -15.51 12.16 19.92
C ALA A 232 -14.48 11.98 21.05
N GLU A 233 -14.90 11.51 22.22
CA GLU A 233 -14.02 11.29 23.37
C GLU A 233 -13.03 10.15 23.16
N ARG A 234 -13.37 9.15 22.36
CA ARG A 234 -12.56 7.95 22.15
C ARG A 234 -11.47 8.08 21.11
N GLN A 235 -11.59 8.98 20.18
CA GLN A 235 -10.49 9.32 19.28
C GLN A 235 -9.26 9.79 20.06
N GLN A 236 -9.43 10.13 21.32
CA GLN A 236 -8.38 10.64 22.21
C GLN A 236 -7.76 9.59 23.13
N GLU A 237 -8.49 8.56 23.54
CA GLU A 237 -8.08 7.71 24.68
C GLU A 237 -7.45 6.39 24.28
N ALA A 238 -7.73 5.84 23.13
CA ALA A 238 -7.21 4.53 22.77
C ALA A 238 -6.13 4.59 21.70
N ALA A 239 -4.90 4.74 22.14
CA ALA A 239 -3.73 4.55 21.30
C ALA A 239 -3.54 3.08 20.92
N THR A 240 -4.01 2.15 21.75
CA THR A 240 -3.96 0.70 21.50
C THR A 240 -5.38 0.19 21.26
N ARG A 241 -5.56 -0.58 20.18
CA ARG A 241 -6.86 -1.14 19.79
C ARG A 241 -6.71 -2.60 19.35
N ARG A 242 -7.77 -3.38 19.55
CA ARG A 242 -7.93 -4.67 18.86
C ARG A 242 -8.44 -4.42 17.44
N PHE A 243 -7.53 -4.06 16.58
CA PHE A 243 -7.80 -3.91 15.16
C PHE A 243 -7.81 -5.31 14.52
N VAL A 244 -8.97 -5.71 14.01
CA VAL A 244 -9.10 -7.02 13.36
C VAL A 244 -8.34 -7.00 12.04
N GLU A 245 -8.74 -6.12 11.12
CA GLU A 245 -8.06 -5.88 9.85
C GLU A 245 -8.81 -4.81 9.03
N GLY A 246 -8.30 -4.46 7.86
CA GLY A 246 -8.96 -3.57 6.92
C GLY A 246 -8.90 -4.05 5.49
N TYR A 247 -9.95 -3.76 4.76
CA TYR A 247 -9.99 -3.92 3.31
C TYR A 247 -9.41 -2.68 2.63
N ALA A 248 -8.64 -2.91 1.57
CA ALA A 248 -8.28 -1.90 0.58
C ALA A 248 -8.44 -2.52 -0.83
N PRO A 249 -8.68 -1.73 -1.88
CA PRO A 249 -8.80 -2.24 -3.24
C PRO A 249 -7.59 -3.10 -3.63
N GLY A 250 -7.84 -4.24 -4.29
CA GLY A 250 -6.79 -5.20 -4.64
C GLY A 250 -6.31 -6.10 -3.49
N VAL A 251 -6.88 -5.97 -2.28
CA VAL A 251 -6.67 -6.89 -1.16
C VAL A 251 -7.88 -7.81 -1.05
N SER A 252 -7.94 -8.83 -1.87
CA SER A 252 -9.01 -9.84 -1.84
C SER A 252 -8.57 -11.15 -1.18
N ARG A 253 -7.28 -11.24 -0.81
CA ARG A 253 -6.72 -12.44 -0.19
C ARG A 253 -7.07 -12.54 1.28
N ALA A 254 -7.19 -13.77 1.76
CA ALA A 254 -7.26 -14.04 3.19
C ALA A 254 -5.97 -13.54 3.87
N ILE A 255 -6.13 -12.91 5.01
CA ILE A 255 -5.03 -12.45 5.86
C ILE A 255 -4.93 -13.43 6.99
N VAL A 256 -3.82 -14.17 7.03
CA VAL A 256 -3.52 -15.17 8.06
C VAL A 256 -2.52 -14.55 9.04
N TYR A 257 -2.86 -14.55 10.30
CA TYR A 257 -1.94 -14.05 11.33
C TYR A 257 -0.78 -15.02 11.57
N PRO A 258 0.37 -14.52 12.04
CA PRO A 258 1.50 -15.39 12.36
C PRO A 258 1.10 -16.52 13.30
N GLN A 259 1.68 -17.69 13.11
CA GLN A 259 1.38 -18.86 13.94
C GLN A 259 1.56 -18.56 15.45
N GLY A 260 0.61 -18.96 16.26
CA GLY A 260 0.59 -18.71 17.70
C GLY A 260 0.15 -17.30 18.07
N THR A 261 -0.29 -16.49 17.10
CA THR A 261 -0.86 -15.16 17.37
C THR A 261 -2.32 -15.09 16.95
N GLY A 262 -3.04 -14.09 17.43
CA GLY A 262 -4.42 -13.85 17.05
C GLY A 262 -4.97 -12.56 17.62
N VAL A 263 -6.13 -12.16 17.13
CA VAL A 263 -6.92 -11.06 17.70
C VAL A 263 -8.00 -11.65 18.58
N LEU A 264 -8.07 -11.21 19.82
CA LEU A 264 -9.08 -11.66 20.77
C LEU A 264 -10.41 -10.92 20.57
N ILE A 265 -11.49 -11.68 20.46
CA ILE A 265 -12.86 -11.20 20.68
C ILE A 265 -13.30 -11.71 22.05
N PRO A 266 -13.29 -10.89 23.09
CA PRO A 266 -13.79 -11.32 24.40
C PRO A 266 -15.28 -11.64 24.36
N GLN A 267 -15.74 -12.49 25.26
CA GLN A 267 -17.16 -12.81 25.42
C GLN A 267 -18.02 -11.53 25.48
N GLY A 268 -19.08 -11.50 24.69
CA GLY A 268 -20.03 -10.39 24.67
C GLY A 268 -19.55 -9.14 23.94
N HIS A 269 -18.34 -9.15 23.38
CA HIS A 269 -17.86 -8.05 22.52
C HIS A 269 -18.44 -8.15 21.11
N GLY A 270 -18.50 -7.00 20.43
CA GLY A 270 -18.91 -6.85 19.05
C GLY A 270 -17.78 -6.40 18.14
N LEU A 271 -18.15 -6.01 16.92
CA LEU A 271 -17.27 -5.38 15.95
C LEU A 271 -17.81 -4.01 15.58
N SER A 272 -16.90 -3.05 15.40
CA SER A 272 -17.21 -1.78 14.74
C SER A 272 -16.49 -1.70 13.42
N MET A 273 -17.24 -1.41 12.35
CA MET A 273 -16.72 -1.26 10.99
C MET A 273 -16.83 0.19 10.53
N GLN A 274 -15.74 0.72 9.97
CA GLN A 274 -15.72 2.03 9.35
C GLN A 274 -15.55 1.90 7.85
N PHE A 275 -16.50 2.40 7.09
CA PHE A 275 -16.50 2.36 5.64
C PHE A 275 -16.18 3.72 5.04
N HIS A 276 -15.39 3.73 3.99
CA HIS A 276 -15.19 4.87 3.13
C HIS A 276 -15.47 4.50 1.68
N TYR A 277 -16.38 5.22 1.06
CA TYR A 277 -16.79 4.99 -0.32
C TYR A 277 -16.34 6.12 -1.23
N ILE A 278 -16.15 5.77 -2.51
CA ILE A 278 -15.98 6.72 -3.61
C ILE A 278 -17.15 6.56 -4.58
N THR A 279 -17.61 7.66 -5.14
CA THR A 279 -18.69 7.65 -6.13
C THR A 279 -18.14 7.41 -7.54
N ASN A 280 -18.84 6.62 -8.34
CA ASN A 280 -18.39 6.22 -9.68
C ASN A 280 -19.36 6.62 -10.82
N GLY A 281 -20.35 7.47 -10.55
CA GLY A 281 -21.35 7.91 -11.50
C GLY A 281 -22.66 7.09 -11.46
N GLN A 282 -22.71 6.03 -10.66
CA GLN A 282 -23.88 5.17 -10.50
C GLN A 282 -24.22 4.99 -9.02
N ALA A 283 -25.49 5.22 -8.66
CA ALA A 283 -25.97 4.88 -7.33
C ALA A 283 -26.03 3.35 -7.18
N THR A 284 -25.55 2.84 -6.03
CA THR A 284 -25.47 1.41 -5.75
C THR A 284 -25.62 1.13 -4.26
N ILE A 285 -25.74 -0.15 -3.94
CA ILE A 285 -25.69 -0.64 -2.55
C ILE A 285 -24.48 -1.55 -2.42
N ASP A 286 -23.75 -1.40 -1.33
CA ASP A 286 -22.66 -2.30 -0.93
C ASP A 286 -23.07 -3.12 0.29
N ILE A 287 -22.89 -4.44 0.20
CA ILE A 287 -23.11 -5.39 1.30
C ILE A 287 -21.82 -6.20 1.46
N THR A 288 -20.90 -5.66 2.21
CA THR A 288 -19.61 -6.30 2.44
C THR A 288 -19.74 -7.42 3.49
N ARG A 289 -19.03 -8.51 3.28
CA ARG A 289 -18.93 -9.64 4.22
C ARG A 289 -17.50 -9.78 4.73
N LEU A 290 -17.37 -10.17 5.99
CA LEU A 290 -16.12 -10.50 6.64
C LEU A 290 -16.19 -11.94 7.15
N GLY A 291 -15.34 -12.82 6.62
CA GLY A 291 -15.14 -14.16 7.14
C GLY A 291 -14.13 -14.13 8.28
N LEU A 292 -14.51 -14.71 9.40
CA LEU A 292 -13.67 -14.91 10.58
C LEU A 292 -13.29 -16.39 10.66
N TYR A 293 -12.01 -16.67 10.83
CA TYR A 293 -11.46 -18.00 11.07
C TYR A 293 -10.87 -18.03 12.47
N PHE A 294 -11.31 -18.97 13.28
CA PHE A 294 -10.90 -19.05 14.67
C PHE A 294 -9.76 -20.06 14.84
N SER A 295 -8.99 -19.85 15.90
CA SER A 295 -8.04 -20.84 16.39
C SER A 295 -8.74 -21.79 17.36
N ASP A 296 -8.46 -23.08 17.27
CA ASP A 296 -8.93 -24.09 18.22
C ASP A 296 -8.28 -23.91 19.61
N GLU A 297 -7.11 -23.29 19.65
CA GLU A 297 -6.34 -23.06 20.87
C GLU A 297 -6.19 -21.55 21.12
N PRO A 298 -6.16 -21.11 22.38
CA PRO A 298 -5.84 -19.71 22.69
C PRO A 298 -4.50 -19.29 22.09
N ALA A 299 -4.43 -18.07 21.53
CA ALA A 299 -3.19 -17.54 21.02
C ALA A 299 -2.17 -17.34 22.15
N LEU A 300 -0.90 -17.63 21.86
CA LEU A 300 0.21 -17.38 22.79
C LEU A 300 0.51 -15.88 22.93
N SER A 301 0.20 -15.13 21.91
CA SER A 301 0.39 -13.67 21.88
C SER A 301 -0.79 -12.99 21.18
N GLU A 302 -1.32 -11.95 21.81
CA GLU A 302 -2.38 -11.12 21.23
C GLU A 302 -1.80 -10.14 20.22
N ILE A 303 -2.47 -9.99 19.07
CA ILE A 303 -2.19 -8.94 18.11
C ILE A 303 -2.97 -7.69 18.49
N LEU A 304 -2.24 -6.62 18.75
CA LEU A 304 -2.79 -5.29 19.03
C LEU A 304 -2.25 -4.29 18.03
N SER A 305 -3.04 -3.26 17.73
CA SER A 305 -2.60 -2.12 16.93
C SER A 305 -2.25 -0.94 17.83
N GLN A 306 -1.03 -0.43 17.67
CA GLN A 306 -0.56 0.78 18.33
C GLN A 306 -0.60 1.95 17.36
N VAL A 307 -1.41 2.95 17.68
CA VAL A 307 -1.45 4.21 16.92
C VAL A 307 -0.30 5.10 17.38
N VAL A 308 0.49 5.56 16.43
CA VAL A 308 1.60 6.50 16.66
C VAL A 308 1.31 7.76 15.82
N SER A 309 0.72 8.76 16.44
CA SER A 309 0.28 10.00 15.78
C SER A 309 0.47 11.20 16.68
N PRO A 310 1.01 12.32 16.17
CA PRO A 310 1.03 13.57 16.91
C PRO A 310 -0.29 14.32 16.73
N ARG A 311 -0.61 15.18 17.68
CA ARG A 311 -1.67 16.18 17.48
C ARG A 311 -1.08 17.38 16.75
N PHE A 312 -1.68 17.78 15.64
CA PHE A 312 -1.21 18.93 14.86
C PHE A 312 -2.32 19.55 14.02
N VAL A 313 -2.07 20.77 13.58
CA VAL A 313 -2.86 21.45 12.56
C VAL A 313 -1.96 21.69 11.36
N LEU A 314 -2.37 21.19 10.20
CA LEU A 314 -1.63 21.44 8.95
C LEU A 314 -1.77 22.91 8.56
N PRO A 315 -0.67 23.70 8.50
CA PRO A 315 -0.75 25.08 8.05
C PRO A 315 -1.19 25.15 6.58
N PRO A 316 -1.98 26.15 6.21
CA PRO A 316 -2.33 26.36 4.81
C PRO A 316 -1.12 26.84 4.00
N ASN A 317 -1.09 26.50 2.70
CA ASN A 317 -0.12 27.00 1.73
C ASN A 317 1.36 26.65 2.03
N VAL A 318 1.63 25.62 2.83
CA VAL A 318 2.97 25.10 3.05
C VAL A 318 3.22 23.96 2.08
N HIS A 319 4.35 24.01 1.36
CA HIS A 319 4.69 23.00 0.35
C HIS A 319 5.01 21.64 0.98
N GLU A 320 5.72 21.62 2.08
CA GLU A 320 6.01 20.41 2.85
C GLU A 320 6.05 20.74 4.34
N PHE A 321 5.28 20.01 5.13
CA PHE A 321 5.20 20.13 6.58
C PHE A 321 5.54 18.79 7.21
N ALA A 322 6.72 18.72 7.83
CA ALA A 322 7.20 17.49 8.47
C ALA A 322 6.61 17.35 9.86
N MET A 323 6.21 16.13 10.19
CA MET A 323 5.69 15.73 11.49
C MET A 323 6.47 14.56 12.04
N HIS A 324 6.64 14.54 13.37
CA HIS A 324 7.27 13.45 14.09
C HIS A 324 6.37 13.02 15.24
N ALA A 325 6.17 11.72 15.37
CA ALA A 325 5.57 11.08 16.52
C ALA A 325 6.46 9.94 17.01
N GLN A 326 6.32 9.58 18.28
CA GLN A 326 7.00 8.42 18.84
C GLN A 326 6.12 7.71 19.84
N HIS A 327 6.37 6.41 20.01
CA HIS A 327 5.78 5.60 21.05
C HIS A 327 6.86 4.78 21.75
N LEU A 328 6.83 4.75 23.10
CA LEU A 328 7.70 3.93 23.92
C LEU A 328 6.97 2.63 24.27
N PHE A 329 7.57 1.49 23.98
CA PHE A 329 7.09 0.20 24.44
C PHE A 329 7.67 -0.12 25.81
N GLU A 330 6.81 -0.16 26.82
CA GLU A 330 7.22 -0.51 28.21
C GLU A 330 7.50 -1.99 28.35
N GLU A 331 6.90 -2.83 27.49
CA GLU A 331 7.10 -4.27 27.42
C GLU A 331 7.78 -4.67 26.12
N ALA A 332 8.32 -5.90 26.08
CA ALA A 332 8.87 -6.45 24.85
C ALA A 332 7.74 -6.77 23.86
N VAL A 333 7.90 -6.34 22.61
CA VAL A 333 6.90 -6.53 21.56
C VAL A 333 7.53 -7.02 20.25
N VAL A 334 6.70 -7.60 19.39
CA VAL A 334 7.08 -7.97 18.03
C VAL A 334 6.20 -7.18 17.07
N ILE A 335 6.81 -6.32 16.24
CA ILE A 335 6.09 -5.62 15.19
C ILE A 335 5.97 -6.57 13.99
N THR A 336 4.76 -6.98 13.65
CA THR A 336 4.46 -7.89 12.53
C THR A 336 4.03 -7.16 11.27
N GLY A 337 3.59 -5.90 11.42
CA GLY A 337 3.17 -5.10 10.28
C GLY A 337 3.06 -3.62 10.62
N VAL A 338 2.89 -2.81 9.58
CA VAL A 338 2.75 -1.37 9.68
C VAL A 338 1.69 -0.86 8.70
N ARG A 339 1.01 0.22 9.08
CA ARG A 339 0.09 0.93 8.20
C ARG A 339 0.43 2.41 8.19
N ALA A 340 0.80 2.93 7.02
CA ALA A 340 0.93 4.36 6.82
C ALA A 340 -0.47 4.94 6.53
N ARG A 341 -0.98 5.76 7.46
CA ARG A 341 -2.27 6.43 7.28
C ARG A 341 -2.09 7.94 7.41
N MET A 342 -2.33 8.62 6.31
CA MET A 342 -2.28 10.08 6.20
C MET A 342 -3.52 10.55 5.44
N SER A 343 -3.90 11.81 5.62
CA SER A 343 -4.97 12.41 4.81
C SER A 343 -4.50 12.63 3.36
N TYR A 344 -5.39 13.08 2.49
CA TYR A 344 -5.12 13.36 1.07
C TYR A 344 -3.94 14.32 0.82
N ARG A 345 -3.47 15.06 1.83
CA ARG A 345 -2.27 15.90 1.77
C ARG A 345 -0.97 15.16 2.12
N GLY A 346 -1.05 13.90 2.52
CA GLY A 346 0.13 13.10 2.84
C GLY A 346 1.06 12.92 1.64
N LYS A 347 2.37 12.98 1.87
CA LYS A 347 3.39 12.82 0.84
C LYS A 347 4.29 11.62 1.06
N LYS A 348 4.76 11.45 2.27
CA LYS A 348 5.70 10.38 2.63
C LYS A 348 5.62 10.05 4.11
N MET A 349 5.98 8.82 4.47
CA MET A 349 6.06 8.37 5.87
C MET A 349 7.19 7.36 6.04
N LYS A 350 7.90 7.44 7.16
CA LYS A 350 8.97 6.53 7.52
C LYS A 350 8.82 6.08 8.96
N PHE A 351 9.10 4.79 9.20
CA PHE A 351 9.09 4.15 10.51
C PHE A 351 10.52 3.76 10.87
N THR A 352 10.97 4.23 12.01
CA THR A 352 12.31 3.97 12.56
C THR A 352 12.16 3.43 13.96
N VAL A 353 12.87 2.39 14.33
CA VAL A 353 12.96 1.91 15.71
C VAL A 353 14.23 2.43 16.38
N GLU A 354 14.08 2.89 17.62
CA GLU A 354 15.17 3.20 18.55
C GLU A 354 15.21 2.09 19.60
N GLN A 355 16.27 1.33 19.61
CA GLN A 355 16.45 0.27 20.61
C GLN A 355 16.83 0.86 21.98
N ALA A 356 16.75 0.05 23.04
CA ALA A 356 17.07 0.49 24.40
C ALA A 356 18.51 1.01 24.55
N ASP A 357 19.44 0.60 23.66
CA ASP A 357 20.82 1.08 23.61
C ASP A 357 20.98 2.40 22.81
N GLY A 358 19.89 2.97 22.31
CA GLY A 358 19.88 4.19 21.50
C GLY A 358 20.19 3.97 20.01
N SER A 359 20.43 2.74 19.56
CA SER A 359 20.66 2.46 18.14
C SER A 359 19.36 2.65 17.34
N LEU A 360 19.49 3.26 16.15
CA LEU A 360 18.37 3.54 15.25
C LEU A 360 18.41 2.60 14.04
N ARG A 361 17.24 2.09 13.66
CA ARG A 361 17.06 1.28 12.45
C ARG A 361 15.75 1.63 11.75
N ASP A 362 15.81 1.99 10.48
CA ASP A 362 14.62 2.13 9.65
C ASP A 362 14.03 0.73 9.41
N ILE A 363 12.72 0.59 9.66
CA ILE A 363 12.00 -0.67 9.51
C ILE A 363 11.03 -0.67 8.35
N PHE A 364 10.56 0.51 7.93
CA PHE A 364 9.65 0.65 6.81
C PHE A 364 9.64 2.09 6.27
N SER A 365 9.41 2.25 4.97
CA SER A 365 9.37 3.56 4.33
C SER A 365 8.35 3.60 3.20
N VAL A 366 7.55 4.66 3.17
CA VAL A 366 6.60 5.00 2.11
C VAL A 366 7.00 6.37 1.55
N PRO A 367 7.94 6.41 0.58
CA PRO A 367 8.48 7.67 0.05
C PRO A 367 7.50 8.45 -0.84
N ALA A 368 6.46 7.79 -1.35
CA ALA A 368 5.47 8.38 -2.24
C ALA A 368 4.06 7.94 -1.82
N TYR A 369 3.58 8.48 -0.69
CA TYR A 369 2.27 8.13 -0.16
C TYR A 369 1.13 8.52 -1.11
N ASN A 370 0.14 7.65 -1.21
CA ASN A 370 -1.10 7.89 -1.95
C ASN A 370 -2.31 7.60 -1.05
N TYR A 371 -3.16 8.59 -0.90
CA TYR A 371 -4.37 8.46 -0.11
C TYR A 371 -5.31 7.34 -0.61
N GLY A 372 -5.34 7.08 -1.91
CA GLY A 372 -6.11 5.99 -2.50
C GLY A 372 -5.57 4.58 -2.23
N TRP A 373 -4.43 4.46 -1.54
CA TRP A 373 -3.80 3.16 -1.29
C TRP A 373 -3.19 3.11 0.11
N GLN A 374 -3.91 2.53 1.07
CA GLN A 374 -3.54 2.50 2.48
C GLN A 374 -3.63 1.08 3.07
N PRO A 375 -2.96 0.08 2.49
CA PRO A 375 -3.02 -1.28 3.01
C PRO A 375 -2.28 -1.41 4.34
N HIS A 376 -2.56 -2.49 5.05
CA HIS A 376 -1.71 -3.01 6.09
C HIS A 376 -0.55 -3.77 5.44
N TYR A 377 0.67 -3.34 5.67
CA TYR A 377 1.87 -3.99 5.17
C TYR A 377 2.38 -4.99 6.20
N LEU A 378 2.32 -6.28 5.87
CA LEU A 378 2.88 -7.36 6.68
C LEU A 378 4.40 -7.39 6.46
N LEU A 379 5.17 -7.30 7.52
CA LEU A 379 6.63 -7.34 7.44
C LEU A 379 7.09 -8.79 7.17
N GLN A 380 7.86 -8.98 6.11
CA GLN A 380 8.44 -10.28 5.77
C GLN A 380 9.32 -10.83 6.92
N THR A 381 9.96 -9.96 7.65
CA THR A 381 10.70 -10.29 8.86
C THR A 381 10.15 -9.44 10.01
N PRO A 382 9.41 -10.04 10.95
CA PRO A 382 8.95 -9.34 12.13
C PRO A 382 10.09 -8.71 12.93
N VAL A 383 9.83 -7.55 13.52
CA VAL A 383 10.83 -6.78 14.26
C VAL A 383 10.63 -6.99 15.75
N VAL A 384 11.56 -7.70 16.39
CA VAL A 384 11.57 -7.90 17.84
C VAL A 384 12.13 -6.67 18.53
N LEU A 385 11.40 -6.10 19.46
CA LEU A 385 11.76 -4.94 20.25
C LEU A 385 11.77 -5.30 21.73
N PRO A 386 12.92 -5.18 22.43
CA PRO A 386 12.98 -5.26 23.88
C PRO A 386 12.15 -4.15 24.56
N ALA A 387 11.76 -4.35 25.80
CA ALA A 387 11.20 -3.30 26.65
C ALA A 387 12.13 -2.07 26.67
N GLY A 388 11.56 -0.88 26.66
CA GLY A 388 12.27 0.39 26.57
C GLY A 388 12.63 0.84 25.15
N SER A 389 12.31 0.06 24.12
CA SER A 389 12.45 0.47 22.73
C SER A 389 11.37 1.48 22.33
N LYS A 390 11.69 2.31 21.32
CA LYS A 390 10.72 3.28 20.76
C LYS A 390 10.52 3.06 19.27
N VAL A 391 9.33 3.39 18.81
CA VAL A 391 9.05 3.58 17.38
C VAL A 391 8.89 5.07 17.11
N HIS A 392 9.63 5.56 16.14
CA HIS A 392 9.52 6.90 15.59
C HIS A 392 8.81 6.84 14.24
N VAL A 393 7.84 7.71 14.05
CA VAL A 393 7.14 7.89 12.78
C VAL A 393 7.36 9.32 12.30
N ILE A 394 7.98 9.45 11.14
CA ILE A 394 8.19 10.73 10.48
C ILE A 394 7.32 10.77 9.24
N GLY A 395 6.38 11.72 9.20
CA GLY A 395 5.51 11.98 8.07
C GLY A 395 5.74 13.36 7.49
N ALA A 396 5.46 13.54 6.20
CA ALA A 396 5.40 14.85 5.56
C ALA A 396 4.10 15.02 4.77
N PHE A 397 3.54 16.21 4.85
CA PHE A 397 2.30 16.63 4.21
C PHE A 397 2.54 17.74 3.19
#